data_66d93a003e44654cdc210173ff846236
#
_entry.id   66d93a003e44654cdc210173ff846236
#
_cell.length_a   1.000
_cell.length_b   1.000
_cell.length_c   1.000
_cell.angle_alpha   90.00
_cell.angle_beta   90.00
_cell.angle_gamma   90.00
#
_symmetry.space_group_name_H-M   'P 1'
#
loop_
_entity.id
_entity.type
_entity.pdbx_description
1 polymer ?
#
loop_
_entity_poly.entity_id
_entity_poly.type
_entity_poly.pdbx_seq_one_letter_code
_entity_poly.pdbx_strand_id
1 'polypeptide(L)'
;MGYPSIFPTGTLIYDKDKTFNGYTVFPSAKGALLIDMNGREVQLWAGLGGFPNKILPGGYVMGTTGTRPGKKAYQDQIDLVQVDWDGNIVWKFDKTELIADGGKDPVYMARQHHDFQREGSTVGYYYPGGEPKTDSGNTLILTHENLYNHDISDKRLIDDKIIEVDWEGNILWSWRASDHFEQLGFDEAAKNALFRNPCLQGEAGGDWMHINSMSVLGENKWYDQGDERFHPDNIIIDARNSNILAIISKETGDIVWRVGPDFNESEATKKLGWIIGQHHLHMIPKGLPGEGDLLVFDNGGEGGYGTPNPGALTGVNNARRDYSRVLQFNPVTLEITWQYTPLEAGNLLFTDASKFYSSYISSA
;
A
#
# COMPACT_ATOMS: atom_id res chain seq x y z
N MET A 1 19.08 -12.62 3.43
CA MET A 1 19.23 -14.10 3.54
C MET A 1 18.55 -14.53 4.82
N GLY A 2 17.48 -15.32 4.73
CA GLY A 2 16.84 -15.88 5.91
C GLY A 2 17.77 -16.87 6.61
N TYR A 3 17.73 -16.89 7.94
CA TYR A 3 18.40 -17.93 8.69
C TYR A 3 17.71 -19.28 8.43
N PRO A 4 18.43 -20.37 8.28
CA PRO A 4 17.81 -21.69 8.17
C PRO A 4 17.01 -21.96 9.44
N SER A 5 15.73 -22.26 9.30
CA SER A 5 14.86 -22.60 10.43
C SER A 5 15.17 -24.02 10.90
N ILE A 6 15.35 -24.18 12.20
CA ILE A 6 15.43 -25.49 12.87
C ILE A 6 14.05 -25.93 13.41
N PHE A 7 13.03 -25.08 13.29
CA PHE A 7 11.68 -25.38 13.72
C PHE A 7 10.90 -26.02 12.57
N PRO A 8 10.12 -27.06 12.82
CA PRO A 8 9.35 -27.75 11.78
C PRO A 8 8.34 -26.85 11.07
N THR A 9 7.86 -25.82 11.74
CA THR A 9 6.86 -24.87 11.23
C THR A 9 7.47 -23.61 10.59
N GLY A 10 8.78 -23.36 10.73
CA GLY A 10 9.43 -22.13 10.28
C GLY A 10 9.30 -20.95 11.24
N THR A 11 8.56 -21.04 12.33
CA THR A 11 8.51 -20.00 13.37
C THR A 11 9.83 -19.98 14.13
N LEU A 12 10.52 -18.85 14.12
CA LEU A 12 11.82 -18.67 14.77
C LEU A 12 11.67 -18.12 16.18
N ILE A 13 10.76 -17.16 16.36
CA ILE A 13 10.48 -16.51 17.65
C ILE A 13 8.97 -16.36 17.77
N TYR A 14 8.43 -16.72 18.91
CA TYR A 14 7.05 -16.49 19.28
C TYR A 14 6.96 -16.08 20.75
N ASP A 15 6.74 -14.81 21.00
CA ASP A 15 6.50 -14.26 22.33
C ASP A 15 5.00 -14.01 22.52
N LYS A 16 4.32 -14.98 23.14
CA LYS A 16 2.87 -14.98 23.32
C LYS A 16 2.33 -13.79 24.14
N ASP A 17 3.19 -13.14 24.92
CA ASP A 17 2.81 -12.03 25.80
C ASP A 17 2.94 -10.67 25.09
N LYS A 18 3.58 -10.66 23.91
CA LYS A 18 3.80 -9.45 23.08
C LYS A 18 3.09 -9.49 21.73
N THR A 19 2.54 -10.64 21.35
CA THR A 19 1.91 -10.82 20.04
C THR A 19 0.40 -11.00 20.18
N PHE A 20 -0.33 -10.51 19.17
CA PHE A 20 -1.74 -10.85 19.03
C PHE A 20 -1.87 -12.34 18.67
N ASN A 21 -2.64 -13.09 19.49
CA ASN A 21 -2.87 -14.51 19.24
C ASN A 21 -4.00 -14.69 18.22
N GLY A 22 -3.65 -14.91 16.97
CA GLY A 22 -4.59 -15.02 15.88
C GLY A 22 -4.03 -15.88 14.75
N TYR A 23 -4.39 -15.51 13.53
CA TYR A 23 -3.96 -16.18 12.32
C TYR A 23 -3.39 -15.16 11.35
N THR A 24 -2.47 -15.61 10.49
CA THR A 24 -1.90 -14.77 9.42
C THR A 24 -2.21 -15.40 8.08
N VAL A 25 -2.83 -14.63 7.18
CA VAL A 25 -2.99 -14.99 5.77
C VAL A 25 -1.95 -14.26 4.93
N PHE A 26 -1.35 -14.96 3.98
CA PHE A 26 -0.39 -14.36 3.05
C PHE A 26 -0.32 -15.16 1.74
N PRO A 27 0.12 -14.52 0.63
CA PRO A 27 0.33 -15.22 -0.62
C PRO A 27 1.55 -16.18 -0.53
N SER A 28 1.34 -17.40 -0.98
CA SER A 28 2.38 -18.42 -1.10
C SER A 28 2.49 -18.91 -2.54
N ALA A 29 3.53 -19.70 -2.84
CA ALA A 29 3.68 -20.31 -4.16
C ALA A 29 2.53 -21.27 -4.55
N LYS A 30 1.73 -21.71 -3.57
CA LYS A 30 0.60 -22.62 -3.77
C LYS A 30 -0.75 -21.92 -3.78
N GLY A 31 -0.82 -20.66 -3.37
CA GLY A 31 -2.06 -19.89 -3.19
C GLY A 31 -2.06 -19.09 -1.89
N ALA A 32 -3.21 -18.57 -1.48
CA ALA A 32 -3.36 -17.89 -0.21
C ALA A 32 -3.27 -18.90 0.93
N LEU A 33 -2.32 -18.71 1.84
CA LEU A 33 -2.03 -19.62 2.94
C LEU A 33 -2.36 -18.96 4.27
N LEU A 34 -3.17 -19.63 5.08
CA LEU A 34 -3.48 -19.26 6.47
C LEU A 34 -2.67 -20.12 7.42
N ILE A 35 -1.96 -19.48 8.34
CA ILE A 35 -1.18 -20.16 9.37
C ILE A 35 -1.61 -19.71 10.77
N ASP A 36 -1.40 -20.59 11.77
CA ASP A 36 -1.46 -20.24 13.18
C ASP A 36 -0.17 -19.58 13.67
N MET A 37 -0.13 -19.16 14.94
CA MET A 37 1.04 -18.52 15.55
C MET A 37 2.27 -19.44 15.68
N ASN A 38 2.10 -20.75 15.54
CA ASN A 38 3.21 -21.71 15.48
C ASN A 38 3.70 -21.94 14.04
N GLY A 39 3.13 -21.25 13.05
CA GLY A 39 3.46 -21.44 11.64
C GLY A 39 2.90 -22.72 11.03
N ARG A 40 1.88 -23.33 11.64
CA ARG A 40 1.21 -24.50 11.08
C ARG A 40 0.17 -24.05 10.06
N GLU A 41 0.12 -24.76 8.95
CA GLU A 41 -0.91 -24.55 7.93
C GLU A 41 -2.30 -24.86 8.51
N VAL A 42 -3.21 -23.91 8.40
CA VAL A 42 -4.60 -24.01 8.84
C VAL A 42 -5.52 -24.20 7.65
N GLN A 43 -5.29 -23.40 6.58
CA GLN A 43 -6.06 -23.47 5.34
C GLN A 43 -5.20 -23.01 4.17
N LEU A 44 -5.43 -23.59 2.99
CA LEU A 44 -4.81 -23.20 1.72
C LEU A 44 -5.89 -23.03 0.64
N TRP A 45 -6.05 -21.81 0.14
CA TRP A 45 -6.89 -21.52 -1.01
C TRP A 45 -6.02 -21.56 -2.29
N ALA A 46 -5.88 -22.74 -2.85
CA ALA A 46 -4.95 -23.02 -3.96
C ALA A 46 -5.25 -22.24 -5.26
N GLY A 47 -6.43 -21.68 -5.42
CA GLY A 47 -6.81 -20.88 -6.60
C GLY A 47 -6.49 -19.39 -6.47
N LEU A 48 -6.03 -18.93 -5.30
CA LEU A 48 -5.74 -17.52 -5.08
C LEU A 48 -4.24 -17.26 -5.19
N GLY A 49 -3.82 -16.65 -6.31
CA GLY A 49 -2.46 -16.13 -6.48
C GLY A 49 -2.38 -14.63 -6.23
N GLY A 50 -1.18 -14.07 -6.33
CA GLY A 50 -0.96 -12.63 -6.18
C GLY A 50 -1.07 -12.11 -4.74
N PHE A 51 -1.09 -10.80 -4.59
CA PHE A 51 -1.12 -10.10 -3.31
C PHE A 51 -1.93 -8.80 -3.41
N PRO A 52 -2.44 -8.28 -2.25
CA PRO A 52 -2.51 -8.94 -0.96
C PRO A 52 -3.59 -10.02 -0.89
N ASN A 53 -3.56 -10.84 0.16
CA ASN A 53 -4.71 -11.64 0.56
C ASN A 53 -5.25 -11.08 1.87
N LYS A 54 -6.55 -10.84 1.96
CA LYS A 54 -7.20 -10.30 3.15
C LYS A 54 -8.29 -11.24 3.63
N ILE A 55 -8.21 -11.64 4.91
CA ILE A 55 -9.22 -12.49 5.53
C ILE A 55 -10.40 -11.64 6.00
N LEU A 56 -11.60 -12.17 5.81
CA LEU A 56 -12.85 -11.58 6.27
C LEU A 56 -13.54 -12.50 7.30
N PRO A 57 -14.47 -11.99 8.11
CA PRO A 57 -15.26 -12.82 9.03
C PRO A 57 -15.92 -13.99 8.31
N GLY A 58 -16.13 -15.08 9.05
CA GLY A 58 -16.75 -16.30 8.51
C GLY A 58 -15.82 -17.19 7.69
N GLY A 59 -14.51 -16.88 7.66
CA GLY A 59 -13.53 -17.66 6.92
C GLY A 59 -13.47 -17.36 5.44
N TYR A 60 -14.03 -16.23 5.03
CA TYR A 60 -13.84 -15.72 3.66
C TYR A 60 -12.43 -15.13 3.50
N VAL A 61 -11.93 -15.19 2.27
CA VAL A 61 -10.68 -14.51 1.91
C VAL A 61 -10.83 -13.79 0.58
N MET A 62 -10.25 -12.60 0.49
CA MET A 62 -10.16 -11.84 -0.76
C MET A 62 -8.77 -11.94 -1.36
N GLY A 63 -8.69 -12.00 -2.67
CA GLY A 63 -7.46 -12.10 -3.45
C GLY A 63 -7.74 -12.10 -4.94
N THR A 64 -6.81 -12.63 -5.74
CA THR A 64 -6.96 -12.71 -7.19
C THR A 64 -6.76 -14.14 -7.69
N THR A 65 -7.40 -14.49 -8.82
CA THR A 65 -7.19 -15.79 -9.47
C THR A 65 -5.99 -15.79 -10.43
N GLY A 66 -5.41 -14.63 -10.72
CA GLY A 66 -4.23 -14.55 -11.57
C GLY A 66 -3.70 -13.16 -11.82
N THR A 67 -2.47 -13.12 -12.28
CA THR A 67 -1.76 -11.90 -12.66
C THR A 67 -1.77 -11.77 -14.18
N ARG A 68 -1.93 -10.55 -14.70
CA ARG A 68 -1.81 -10.25 -16.12
C ARG A 68 -0.41 -10.62 -16.63
N PRO A 69 -0.29 -11.43 -17.69
CA PRO A 69 1.02 -11.86 -18.18
C PRO A 69 1.75 -10.75 -18.93
N GLY A 70 3.09 -10.75 -18.87
CA GLY A 70 3.99 -9.94 -19.67
C GLY A 70 4.51 -8.67 -18.98
N LYS A 71 5.60 -8.13 -19.55
CA LYS A 71 6.32 -6.96 -19.01
C LYS A 71 5.52 -5.66 -18.97
N LYS A 72 4.47 -5.53 -19.79
CA LYS A 72 3.61 -4.34 -19.86
C LYS A 72 2.52 -4.29 -18.80
N ALA A 73 2.38 -5.37 -18.06
CA ALA A 73 1.28 -5.61 -17.14
C ALA A 73 1.67 -5.38 -15.69
N TYR A 74 2.65 -4.61 -15.42
CA TYR A 74 3.32 -4.45 -14.14
C TYR A 74 2.39 -4.59 -12.94
N GLN A 75 2.45 -5.77 -12.30
CA GLN A 75 1.66 -6.17 -11.13
C GLN A 75 0.13 -6.16 -11.28
N ASP A 76 -0.40 -5.88 -12.49
CA ASP A 76 -1.84 -5.92 -12.74
C ASP A 76 -2.42 -7.31 -12.45
N GLN A 77 -3.47 -7.37 -11.67
CA GLN A 77 -4.25 -8.58 -11.44
C GLN A 77 -5.42 -8.64 -12.43
N ILE A 78 -5.80 -9.86 -12.85
CA ILE A 78 -6.88 -10.04 -13.82
C ILE A 78 -8.26 -9.81 -13.20
N ASP A 79 -8.40 -10.10 -11.91
CA ASP A 79 -9.63 -9.96 -11.15
C ASP A 79 -9.36 -9.65 -9.68
N LEU A 80 -10.40 -9.34 -8.94
CA LEU A 80 -10.46 -9.38 -7.49
C LEU A 80 -11.63 -10.29 -7.12
N VAL A 81 -11.38 -11.29 -6.30
CA VAL A 81 -12.40 -12.25 -5.87
C VAL A 81 -12.50 -12.34 -4.36
N GLN A 82 -13.69 -12.70 -3.87
CA GLN A 82 -13.90 -13.20 -2.53
C GLN A 82 -14.27 -14.68 -2.64
N VAL A 83 -13.60 -15.52 -1.88
CA VAL A 83 -13.89 -16.95 -1.81
C VAL A 83 -14.31 -17.34 -0.40
N ASP A 84 -15.12 -18.40 -0.29
CA ASP A 84 -15.49 -19.01 0.97
C ASP A 84 -14.37 -19.93 1.51
N TRP A 85 -14.62 -20.58 2.64
CA TRP A 85 -13.67 -21.52 3.25
C TRP A 85 -13.30 -22.68 2.33
N ASP A 86 -14.22 -23.15 1.51
CA ASP A 86 -14.02 -24.27 0.58
C ASP A 86 -13.40 -23.84 -0.76
N GLY A 87 -13.16 -22.54 -0.96
CA GLY A 87 -12.56 -21.97 -2.16
C GLY A 87 -13.54 -21.64 -3.28
N ASN A 88 -14.86 -21.67 -3.02
CA ASN A 88 -15.85 -21.25 -4.00
C ASN A 88 -15.87 -19.71 -4.10
N ILE A 89 -15.89 -19.18 -5.33
CA ILE A 89 -16.00 -17.74 -5.56
C ILE A 89 -17.43 -17.30 -5.24
N VAL A 90 -17.57 -16.41 -4.25
CA VAL A 90 -18.86 -15.83 -3.83
C VAL A 90 -19.06 -14.41 -4.32
N TRP A 91 -17.99 -13.72 -4.68
CA TRP A 91 -18.00 -12.38 -5.30
C TRP A 91 -16.81 -12.23 -6.23
N LYS A 92 -16.99 -11.45 -7.31
CA LYS A 92 -15.92 -11.20 -8.28
C LYS A 92 -16.07 -9.84 -8.93
N PHE A 93 -14.93 -9.16 -9.11
CA PHE A 93 -14.78 -7.97 -9.93
C PHE A 93 -13.64 -8.15 -10.96
N ASP A 94 -13.94 -7.90 -12.26
CA ASP A 94 -12.98 -8.06 -13.36
C ASP A 94 -13.20 -7.06 -14.50
N LYS A 95 -13.86 -5.92 -14.25
CA LYS A 95 -14.38 -5.03 -15.31
C LYS A 95 -13.89 -3.60 -15.18
N THR A 96 -12.58 -3.36 -15.14
CA THR A 96 -12.05 -1.99 -15.17
C THR A 96 -11.73 -1.54 -16.58
N GLU A 97 -11.00 -2.33 -17.34
CA GLU A 97 -10.50 -1.96 -18.66
C GLU A 97 -10.48 -3.16 -19.61
N LEU A 98 -10.78 -2.90 -20.89
CA LEU A 98 -10.68 -3.88 -21.97
C LEU A 98 -9.24 -3.93 -22.48
N ILE A 99 -8.54 -5.02 -22.23
CA ILE A 99 -7.11 -5.19 -22.52
C ILE A 99 -6.91 -6.14 -23.71
N ALA A 100 -6.17 -5.67 -24.71
CA ALA A 100 -5.69 -6.46 -25.83
C ALA A 100 -4.16 -6.58 -25.76
N ASP A 101 -3.67 -7.68 -25.20
CA ASP A 101 -2.23 -7.95 -25.10
C ASP A 101 -1.74 -8.78 -26.30
N GLY A 102 -0.88 -8.15 -27.14
CA GLY A 102 -0.02 -8.84 -28.09
C GLY A 102 -0.70 -9.89 -28.99
N GLY A 103 -1.78 -9.53 -29.70
CA GLY A 103 -2.45 -10.42 -30.68
C GLY A 103 -3.44 -11.42 -30.06
N LYS A 104 -3.81 -11.24 -28.80
CA LYS A 104 -4.92 -11.95 -28.15
C LYS A 104 -6.20 -11.14 -28.29
N ASP A 105 -7.34 -11.83 -28.25
CA ASP A 105 -8.65 -11.19 -28.20
C ASP A 105 -8.73 -10.29 -26.94
N PRO A 106 -9.37 -9.10 -27.05
CA PRO A 106 -9.54 -8.21 -25.91
C PRO A 106 -10.36 -8.87 -24.80
N VAL A 107 -9.89 -8.76 -23.57
CA VAL A 107 -10.61 -9.23 -22.37
C VAL A 107 -10.70 -8.13 -21.33
N TYR A 108 -11.79 -8.10 -20.58
CA TYR A 108 -11.90 -7.23 -19.41
C TYR A 108 -11.02 -7.73 -18.28
N MET A 109 -10.34 -6.81 -17.61
CA MET A 109 -9.52 -7.09 -16.42
C MET A 109 -9.80 -6.05 -15.36
N ALA A 110 -9.66 -6.44 -14.10
CA ALA A 110 -9.74 -5.51 -12.97
C ALA A 110 -8.58 -4.52 -12.98
N ARG A 111 -7.40 -4.93 -13.44
CA ARG A 111 -6.14 -4.20 -13.30
C ARG A 111 -5.87 -3.77 -11.86
N GLN A 112 -6.42 -4.53 -10.90
CA GLN A 112 -6.16 -4.33 -9.48
C GLN A 112 -4.68 -4.59 -9.20
N HIS A 113 -4.10 -3.76 -8.33
CA HIS A 113 -2.76 -3.97 -7.82
C HIS A 113 -2.68 -3.55 -6.35
N HIS A 114 -1.72 -4.07 -5.63
CA HIS A 114 -1.31 -3.76 -4.27
C HIS A 114 -2.39 -3.74 -3.19
N ASP A 115 -3.55 -3.07 -3.37
CA ASP A 115 -4.51 -2.94 -2.28
C ASP A 115 -5.98 -2.88 -2.72
N PHE A 116 -6.85 -3.28 -1.80
CA PHE A 116 -8.30 -3.18 -1.89
C PHE A 116 -8.89 -3.19 -0.47
N GLN A 117 -10.09 -2.66 -0.32
CA GLN A 117 -10.74 -2.58 0.98
C GLN A 117 -12.24 -2.83 0.86
N ARG A 118 -12.74 -3.82 1.60
CA ARG A 118 -14.19 -4.07 1.75
C ARG A 118 -14.78 -3.10 2.78
N GLU A 119 -15.98 -2.57 2.54
CA GLU A 119 -16.75 -1.77 3.46
C GLU A 119 -16.84 -2.42 4.85
N GLY A 120 -16.70 -1.60 5.90
CA GLY A 120 -16.68 -2.05 7.29
C GLY A 120 -15.30 -2.49 7.81
N SER A 121 -14.26 -2.43 6.97
CA SER A 121 -12.86 -2.63 7.36
C SER A 121 -12.05 -1.40 7.00
N THR A 122 -11.40 -0.74 7.97
CA THR A 122 -10.52 0.41 7.72
C THR A 122 -9.07 -0.01 7.46
N VAL A 123 -8.72 -1.25 7.80
CA VAL A 123 -7.38 -1.81 7.66
C VAL A 123 -7.46 -3.28 7.26
N GLY A 124 -6.36 -3.85 6.80
CA GLY A 124 -6.30 -5.25 6.34
C GLY A 124 -6.21 -6.30 7.44
N TYR A 125 -6.29 -5.91 8.71
CA TYR A 125 -6.19 -6.82 9.87
C TYR A 125 -7.40 -6.66 10.80
N TYR A 126 -7.55 -7.64 11.71
CA TYR A 126 -8.61 -7.61 12.72
C TYR A 126 -8.37 -6.49 13.75
N TYR A 127 -9.42 -5.73 14.04
CA TYR A 127 -9.48 -4.82 15.17
C TYR A 127 -10.89 -4.84 15.81
N PRO A 128 -11.02 -4.54 17.10
CA PRO A 128 -12.33 -4.43 17.75
C PRO A 128 -13.16 -3.31 17.11
N GLY A 129 -14.40 -3.61 16.73
CA GLY A 129 -15.30 -2.66 16.07
C GLY A 129 -15.22 -2.66 14.54
N GLY A 130 -14.28 -3.37 13.92
CA GLY A 130 -14.31 -3.63 12.49
C GLY A 130 -15.38 -4.66 12.12
N GLU A 131 -16.28 -4.30 11.19
CA GLU A 131 -17.37 -5.16 10.73
C GLU A 131 -17.37 -5.28 9.20
N PRO A 132 -16.34 -5.93 8.60
CA PRO A 132 -16.26 -6.09 7.15
C PRO A 132 -17.48 -6.81 6.62
N LYS A 133 -18.10 -6.24 5.57
CA LYS A 133 -19.23 -6.88 4.87
C LYS A 133 -18.74 -8.10 4.10
N THR A 134 -19.49 -9.18 4.14
CA THR A 134 -19.13 -10.45 3.48
C THR A 134 -20.12 -10.91 2.42
N ASP A 135 -21.29 -10.32 2.39
CA ASP A 135 -22.42 -10.66 1.50
C ASP A 135 -23.03 -9.42 0.81
N SER A 136 -22.40 -8.26 1.01
CA SER A 136 -22.88 -6.95 0.55
C SER A 136 -21.78 -5.92 0.67
N GLY A 137 -22.12 -4.65 0.46
CA GLY A 137 -21.25 -3.49 0.70
C GLY A 137 -20.33 -3.18 -0.47
N ASN A 138 -19.76 -1.97 -0.38
CA ASN A 138 -18.85 -1.47 -1.41
C ASN A 138 -17.43 -2.00 -1.23
N THR A 139 -16.64 -1.91 -2.29
CA THR A 139 -15.22 -2.25 -2.28
C THR A 139 -14.43 -1.13 -2.92
N LEU A 140 -13.48 -0.56 -2.18
CA LEU A 140 -12.43 0.27 -2.75
C LEU A 140 -11.37 -0.64 -3.38
N ILE A 141 -10.92 -0.29 -4.58
CA ILE A 141 -9.95 -1.08 -5.34
C ILE A 141 -8.92 -0.12 -5.93
N LEU A 142 -7.66 -0.37 -5.66
CA LEU A 142 -6.55 0.32 -6.31
C LEU A 142 -6.27 -0.35 -7.65
N THR A 143 -6.33 0.42 -8.74
CA THR A 143 -6.22 -0.08 -10.12
C THR A 143 -5.25 0.76 -10.92
N HIS A 144 -4.69 0.21 -11.99
CA HIS A 144 -3.93 0.97 -12.98
C HIS A 144 -4.78 1.42 -14.18
N GLU A 145 -4.42 2.58 -14.73
CA GLU A 145 -4.91 3.06 -16.01
C GLU A 145 -3.72 3.52 -16.90
N ASN A 146 -3.74 3.18 -18.19
CA ASN A 146 -2.72 3.66 -19.12
C ASN A 146 -3.17 4.96 -19.77
N LEU A 147 -2.36 6.02 -19.65
CA LEU A 147 -2.67 7.31 -20.26
C LEU A 147 -1.41 8.07 -20.70
N TYR A 148 -1.62 9.18 -21.36
CA TYR A 148 -0.61 10.21 -21.63
C TYR A 148 -1.07 11.50 -20.96
N ASN A 149 -0.18 12.11 -20.18
CA ASN A 149 -0.36 13.42 -19.59
C ASN A 149 0.94 14.23 -19.77
N HIS A 150 0.92 15.19 -20.68
CA HIS A 150 2.10 15.98 -21.05
C HIS A 150 2.59 16.93 -19.96
N ASP A 151 1.77 17.22 -18.95
CA ASP A 151 2.19 18.00 -17.79
C ASP A 151 3.12 17.17 -16.87
N ILE A 152 3.01 15.84 -16.94
CA ILE A 152 3.82 14.90 -16.17
C ILE A 152 4.98 14.36 -17.02
N SER A 153 4.71 13.87 -18.22
CA SER A 153 5.73 13.31 -19.13
C SER A 153 5.18 13.13 -20.56
N ASP A 154 6.07 13.24 -21.56
CA ASP A 154 5.76 12.84 -22.94
C ASP A 154 5.69 11.30 -23.12
N LYS A 155 6.07 10.55 -22.11
CA LYS A 155 6.00 9.09 -22.13
C LYS A 155 4.65 8.61 -21.63
N ARG A 156 4.26 7.40 -22.06
CA ARG A 156 3.08 6.73 -21.50
C ARG A 156 3.22 6.55 -20.01
N LEU A 157 2.17 6.88 -19.27
CA LEU A 157 2.06 6.61 -17.84
C LEU A 157 1.26 5.33 -17.58
N ILE A 158 1.65 4.62 -16.55
CA ILE A 158 0.80 3.69 -15.82
C ILE A 158 0.37 4.48 -14.59
N ASP A 159 -0.87 4.93 -14.60
CA ASP A 159 -1.39 5.84 -13.57
C ASP A 159 -2.17 5.07 -12.53
N ASP A 160 -2.00 5.45 -11.28
CA ASP A 160 -2.77 4.89 -10.18
C ASP A 160 -4.17 5.49 -10.15
N LYS A 161 -5.17 4.62 -10.07
CA LYS A 161 -6.57 4.97 -10.00
C LYS A 161 -7.25 4.21 -8.87
N ILE A 162 -7.98 4.91 -8.04
CA ILE A 162 -8.82 4.30 -7.02
C ILE A 162 -10.25 4.29 -7.52
N ILE A 163 -10.92 3.16 -7.42
CA ILE A 163 -12.35 3.04 -7.72
C ILE A 163 -13.09 2.49 -6.50
N GLU A 164 -14.33 2.89 -6.33
CA GLU A 164 -15.27 2.25 -5.43
C GLU A 164 -16.34 1.55 -6.26
N VAL A 165 -16.56 0.29 -5.98
CA VAL A 165 -17.58 -0.51 -6.67
C VAL A 165 -18.61 -1.03 -5.67
N ASP A 166 -19.88 -1.13 -6.10
CA ASP A 166 -20.92 -1.81 -5.32
C ASP A 166 -20.75 -3.34 -5.39
N TRP A 167 -21.66 -4.05 -4.72
CA TRP A 167 -21.64 -5.51 -4.72
C TRP A 167 -21.88 -6.12 -6.12
N GLU A 168 -22.61 -5.44 -6.98
CA GLU A 168 -22.91 -5.83 -8.36
C GLU A 168 -21.75 -5.51 -9.32
N GLY A 169 -20.72 -4.78 -8.86
CA GLY A 169 -19.55 -4.39 -9.64
C GLY A 169 -19.75 -3.11 -10.45
N ASN A 170 -20.75 -2.27 -10.11
CA ASN A 170 -20.88 -0.94 -10.72
C ASN A 170 -19.93 0.04 -10.05
N ILE A 171 -19.23 0.86 -10.84
CA ILE A 171 -18.33 1.89 -10.32
C ILE A 171 -19.19 3.07 -9.83
N LEU A 172 -19.09 3.35 -8.53
CA LEU A 172 -19.82 4.43 -7.85
C LEU A 172 -18.99 5.72 -7.75
N TRP A 173 -17.68 5.58 -7.61
CA TRP A 173 -16.74 6.69 -7.45
C TRP A 173 -15.37 6.31 -8.01
N SER A 174 -14.62 7.32 -8.45
CA SER A 174 -13.24 7.12 -8.88
C SER A 174 -12.38 8.36 -8.68
N TRP A 175 -11.09 8.13 -8.44
CA TRP A 175 -10.05 9.14 -8.33
C TRP A 175 -8.82 8.71 -9.12
N ARG A 176 -8.09 9.64 -9.71
CA ARG A 176 -6.91 9.37 -10.53
C ARG A 176 -5.75 10.27 -10.12
N ALA A 177 -4.57 9.71 -9.90
CA ALA A 177 -3.41 10.46 -9.41
C ALA A 177 -2.99 11.59 -10.36
N SER A 178 -3.00 11.38 -11.66
CA SER A 178 -2.58 12.38 -12.65
C SER A 178 -3.50 13.60 -12.73
N ASP A 179 -4.77 13.50 -12.33
CA ASP A 179 -5.70 14.62 -12.28
C ASP A 179 -5.36 15.60 -11.15
N HIS A 180 -4.57 15.17 -10.16
CA HIS A 180 -4.18 15.92 -8.97
C HIS A 180 -2.69 16.26 -8.92
N PHE A 181 -2.00 16.23 -10.07
CA PHE A 181 -0.54 16.38 -10.16
C PHE A 181 -0.01 17.62 -9.44
N GLU A 182 -0.67 18.77 -9.59
CA GLU A 182 -0.24 20.02 -8.94
C GLU A 182 -0.41 19.99 -7.41
N GLN A 183 -1.29 19.15 -6.88
CA GLN A 183 -1.51 19.00 -5.44
C GLN A 183 -0.48 18.08 -4.76
N LEU A 184 0.27 17.29 -5.56
CA LEU A 184 1.26 16.33 -5.07
C LEU A 184 2.54 16.98 -4.54
N GLY A 185 2.75 18.29 -4.79
CA GLY A 185 3.83 19.07 -4.18
C GLY A 185 5.22 18.81 -4.75
N PHE A 186 5.32 18.34 -5.98
CA PHE A 186 6.61 18.22 -6.67
C PHE A 186 7.20 19.60 -6.96
N ASP A 187 8.46 19.80 -6.61
CA ASP A 187 9.23 20.97 -7.04
C ASP A 187 9.65 20.85 -8.51
N GLU A 188 10.25 21.92 -9.05
CA GLU A 188 10.68 21.94 -10.44
C GLU A 188 11.74 20.87 -10.77
N ALA A 189 12.59 20.51 -9.80
CA ALA A 189 13.59 19.45 -10.01
C ALA A 189 12.93 18.08 -10.09
N ALA A 190 11.94 17.84 -9.24
CA ALA A 190 11.13 16.62 -9.27
C ALA A 190 10.28 16.52 -10.54
N LYS A 191 9.59 17.60 -10.94
CA LYS A 191 8.83 17.66 -12.20
C LYS A 191 9.72 17.36 -13.41
N ASN A 192 10.91 17.95 -13.46
CA ASN A 192 11.89 17.68 -14.53
C ASN A 192 12.42 16.24 -14.52
N ALA A 193 12.61 15.64 -13.36
CA ALA A 193 13.03 14.24 -13.25
C ALA A 193 11.92 13.29 -13.74
N LEU A 194 10.69 13.51 -13.31
CA LEU A 194 9.48 12.81 -13.76
C LEU A 194 9.29 12.91 -15.27
N PHE A 195 9.38 14.11 -15.84
CA PHE A 195 9.19 14.34 -17.27
C PHE A 195 10.15 13.48 -18.10
N ARG A 196 11.42 13.42 -17.70
CA ARG A 196 12.43 12.62 -18.38
C ARG A 196 12.25 11.11 -18.17
N ASN A 197 11.85 10.70 -16.95
CA ASN A 197 11.73 9.30 -16.58
C ASN A 197 10.65 9.08 -15.52
N PRO A 198 9.39 8.92 -15.93
CA PRO A 198 8.26 8.70 -15.01
C PRO A 198 8.24 7.26 -14.46
N CYS A 199 9.39 6.73 -14.12
CA CYS A 199 9.52 5.41 -13.50
C CYS A 199 10.90 5.27 -12.89
N LEU A 200 10.97 4.85 -11.64
CA LEU A 200 12.24 4.58 -10.96
C LEU A 200 12.83 3.21 -11.33
N GLN A 201 11.99 2.28 -11.76
CA GLN A 201 12.39 0.93 -12.11
C GLN A 201 12.25 0.74 -13.63
N GLY A 202 13.36 0.49 -14.30
CA GLY A 202 13.48 0.55 -15.77
C GLY A 202 12.58 -0.37 -16.60
N GLU A 203 11.85 -1.31 -16.01
CA GLU A 203 10.97 -2.24 -16.73
C GLU A 203 9.49 -1.86 -16.70
N ALA A 204 9.03 -1.12 -15.71
CA ALA A 204 7.65 -0.72 -15.52
C ALA A 204 7.31 0.64 -16.16
N GLY A 205 7.82 0.90 -17.35
CA GLY A 205 7.81 2.21 -18.00
C GLY A 205 6.53 3.01 -17.81
N GLY A 206 6.58 4.03 -16.95
CA GLY A 206 5.49 4.93 -16.68
C GLY A 206 4.79 4.78 -15.34
N ASP A 207 5.14 3.82 -14.51
CA ASP A 207 4.63 3.64 -13.15
C ASP A 207 5.25 4.68 -12.21
N TRP A 208 4.69 5.88 -12.22
CA TRP A 208 5.32 7.07 -11.66
C TRP A 208 5.01 7.32 -10.18
N MET A 209 3.82 7.01 -9.71
CA MET A 209 3.45 7.13 -8.29
C MET A 209 3.73 5.84 -7.54
N HIS A 210 3.27 4.72 -8.07
CA HIS A 210 3.31 3.41 -7.44
C HIS A 210 2.65 3.44 -6.06
N ILE A 211 1.37 3.81 -6.05
CA ILE A 211 0.56 3.73 -4.82
C ILE A 211 0.49 2.25 -4.42
N ASN A 212 0.86 1.93 -3.19
CA ASN A 212 0.90 0.53 -2.77
C ASN A 212 0.12 0.23 -1.49
N SER A 213 -0.50 1.23 -0.89
CA SER A 213 -1.54 1.04 0.11
C SER A 213 -2.62 2.10 0.03
N MET A 214 -3.83 1.72 0.42
CA MET A 214 -5.01 2.55 0.38
C MET A 214 -6.02 2.08 1.43
N SER A 215 -6.52 3.01 2.24
CA SER A 215 -7.62 2.72 3.16
C SER A 215 -8.47 3.95 3.47
N VAL A 216 -9.72 3.75 3.89
CA VAL A 216 -10.47 4.83 4.53
C VAL A 216 -9.90 5.09 5.92
N LEU A 217 -10.02 6.33 6.42
CA LEU A 217 -9.53 6.68 7.75
C LEU A 217 -10.34 6.02 8.86
N GLY A 218 -11.66 5.89 8.68
CA GLY A 218 -12.58 5.44 9.72
C GLY A 218 -12.77 6.47 10.83
N GLU A 219 -13.61 6.12 11.81
CA GLU A 219 -13.84 6.96 12.98
C GLU A 219 -12.53 7.26 13.72
N ASN A 220 -12.28 8.53 14.03
CA ASN A 220 -11.02 8.94 14.65
C ASN A 220 -11.16 10.23 15.47
N LYS A 221 -10.26 10.37 16.44
CA LYS A 221 -10.23 11.50 17.38
C LYS A 221 -10.04 12.88 16.72
N TRP A 222 -9.42 12.94 15.55
CA TRP A 222 -9.10 14.21 14.89
C TRP A 222 -10.36 14.82 14.27
N TYR A 223 -11.15 14.01 13.59
CA TYR A 223 -12.45 14.43 13.09
C TYR A 223 -13.40 14.77 14.23
N ASP A 224 -13.41 13.98 15.32
CA ASP A 224 -14.20 14.28 16.53
C ASP A 224 -13.82 15.63 17.15
N GLN A 225 -12.60 16.13 16.93
CA GLN A 225 -12.12 17.46 17.35
C GLN A 225 -12.37 18.56 16.32
N GLY A 226 -12.99 18.26 15.20
CA GLY A 226 -13.37 19.21 14.15
C GLY A 226 -12.34 19.42 13.05
N ASP A 227 -11.37 18.53 12.89
CA ASP A 227 -10.42 18.58 11.77
C ASP A 227 -10.95 17.80 10.57
N GLU A 228 -11.55 18.50 9.62
CA GLU A 228 -12.21 17.94 8.43
C GLU A 228 -11.24 17.19 7.50
N ARG A 229 -9.93 17.41 7.59
CA ARG A 229 -8.93 16.64 6.82
C ARG A 229 -9.03 15.16 7.13
N PHE A 230 -9.45 14.81 8.33
CA PHE A 230 -9.54 13.45 8.85
C PHE A 230 -10.97 12.90 8.83
N HIS A 231 -11.84 13.41 7.93
CA HIS A 231 -13.19 12.84 7.77
C HIS A 231 -13.12 11.32 7.60
N PRO A 232 -13.97 10.53 8.28
CA PRO A 232 -13.89 9.06 8.29
C PRO A 232 -13.89 8.39 6.92
N ASP A 233 -14.58 8.99 5.94
CA ASP A 233 -14.64 8.45 4.57
C ASP A 233 -13.46 8.87 3.70
N ASN A 234 -12.61 9.81 4.15
CA ASN A 234 -11.42 10.20 3.39
C ASN A 234 -10.46 9.02 3.26
N ILE A 235 -9.74 9.02 2.15
CA ILE A 235 -8.88 7.90 1.76
C ILE A 235 -7.42 8.28 2.00
N ILE A 236 -6.71 7.50 2.81
CA ILE A 236 -5.27 7.63 2.99
C ILE A 236 -4.54 6.71 2.02
N ILE A 237 -3.48 7.23 1.43
CA ILE A 237 -2.62 6.51 0.47
C ILE A 237 -1.15 6.71 0.78
N ASP A 238 -0.32 5.77 0.36
CA ASP A 238 1.11 6.01 0.19
C ASP A 238 1.54 5.75 -1.26
N ALA A 239 2.44 6.60 -1.76
CA ALA A 239 2.99 6.51 -3.10
C ALA A 239 4.51 6.29 -3.02
N ARG A 240 4.90 5.03 -3.25
CA ARG A 240 6.26 4.53 -3.05
C ARG A 240 7.30 5.25 -3.90
N ASN A 241 7.05 5.38 -5.20
CA ASN A 241 8.04 5.93 -6.13
C ASN A 241 8.26 7.42 -5.92
N SER A 242 7.28 8.13 -5.38
CA SER A 242 7.32 9.56 -5.13
C SER A 242 7.61 9.96 -3.69
N ASN A 243 7.67 8.99 -2.74
CA ASN A 243 7.81 9.25 -1.30
C ASN A 243 6.71 10.17 -0.75
N ILE A 244 5.48 9.96 -1.16
CA ILE A 244 4.32 10.77 -0.74
C ILE A 244 3.41 9.94 0.14
N LEU A 245 2.98 10.54 1.24
CA LEU A 245 1.88 10.12 2.08
C LEU A 245 0.77 11.16 1.91
N ALA A 246 -0.46 10.76 1.61
CA ALA A 246 -1.53 11.71 1.37
C ALA A 246 -2.90 11.23 1.86
N ILE A 247 -3.79 12.19 2.15
CA ILE A 247 -5.21 11.95 2.41
C ILE A 247 -6.00 12.68 1.34
N ILE A 248 -6.89 11.94 0.70
CA ILE A 248 -7.78 12.39 -0.35
C ILE A 248 -9.16 12.61 0.27
N SER A 249 -9.74 13.79 0.07
CA SER A 249 -11.15 14.03 0.39
C SER A 249 -12.01 13.19 -0.56
N LYS A 250 -12.81 12.29 -0.03
CA LYS A 250 -13.70 11.49 -0.86
C LYS A 250 -14.83 12.34 -1.49
N GLU A 251 -15.21 13.44 -0.83
CA GLU A 251 -16.24 14.36 -1.31
C GLU A 251 -15.76 15.18 -2.52
N THR A 252 -14.55 15.78 -2.43
CA THR A 252 -14.05 16.71 -3.48
C THR A 252 -13.03 16.09 -4.42
N GLY A 253 -12.36 15.01 -4.04
CA GLY A 253 -11.22 14.43 -4.71
C GLY A 253 -9.90 15.13 -4.40
N ASP A 254 -9.90 16.26 -3.69
CA ASP A 254 -8.69 17.02 -3.40
C ASP A 254 -7.79 16.31 -2.39
N ILE A 255 -6.48 16.54 -2.47
CA ILE A 255 -5.52 16.13 -1.45
C ILE A 255 -5.60 17.15 -0.31
N VAL A 256 -6.15 16.73 0.83
CA VAL A 256 -6.40 17.58 1.99
C VAL A 256 -5.31 17.51 3.06
N TRP A 257 -4.44 16.53 2.98
CA TRP A 257 -3.26 16.37 3.83
C TRP A 257 -2.15 15.65 3.06
N ARG A 258 -0.89 16.07 3.25
CA ARG A 258 0.25 15.49 2.55
C ARG A 258 1.54 15.63 3.37
N VAL A 259 2.38 14.60 3.31
CA VAL A 259 3.78 14.60 3.73
C VAL A 259 4.66 14.06 2.60
N GLY A 260 5.76 14.71 2.33
CA GLY A 260 6.57 14.45 1.14
C GLY A 260 6.02 15.20 -0.11
N PRO A 261 6.66 15.10 -1.26
CA PRO A 261 7.91 14.40 -1.57
C PRO A 261 9.16 15.04 -0.97
N ASP A 262 9.12 16.34 -0.57
CA ASP A 262 10.23 17.03 0.09
C ASP A 262 10.06 17.02 1.62
N PHE A 263 10.91 16.26 2.29
CA PHE A 263 10.92 16.21 3.76
C PHE A 263 11.73 17.35 4.41
N ASN A 264 12.25 18.30 3.63
CA ASN A 264 12.87 19.53 4.12
C ASN A 264 11.90 20.74 4.12
N GLU A 265 10.68 20.55 3.72
CA GLU A 265 9.64 21.58 3.56
C GLU A 265 9.32 22.30 4.89
N SER A 266 9.43 21.64 6.03
CA SER A 266 9.17 22.21 7.35
C SER A 266 10.07 21.60 8.44
N GLU A 267 10.14 22.26 9.61
CA GLU A 267 10.84 21.69 10.77
C GLU A 267 10.19 20.41 11.29
N ALA A 268 8.89 20.26 11.14
CA ALA A 268 8.18 19.05 11.54
C ALA A 268 8.54 17.86 10.62
N THR A 269 8.54 18.06 9.31
CA THR A 269 8.93 17.03 8.33
C THR A 269 10.41 16.66 8.43
N LYS A 270 11.30 17.65 8.72
CA LYS A 270 12.72 17.38 9.00
C LYS A 270 12.91 16.49 10.22
N LYS A 271 12.15 16.72 11.29
CA LYS A 271 12.20 15.88 12.51
C LYS A 271 11.66 14.48 12.27
N LEU A 272 10.57 14.35 11.54
CA LEU A 272 10.04 13.05 11.13
C LEU A 272 11.08 12.26 10.33
N GLY A 273 11.87 12.98 9.54
CA GLY A 273 12.90 12.42 8.67
C GLY A 273 12.31 11.74 7.44
N TRP A 274 13.16 11.53 6.45
CA TRP A 274 12.77 10.92 5.18
C TRP A 274 12.11 9.57 5.37
N ILE A 275 10.89 9.43 4.86
CA ILE A 275 10.18 8.17 4.64
C ILE A 275 10.40 7.80 3.18
N ILE A 276 10.96 6.63 2.90
CA ILE A 276 11.51 6.30 1.59
C ILE A 276 11.00 4.96 1.10
N GLY A 277 10.33 4.98 -0.05
CA GLY A 277 9.86 3.75 -0.70
C GLY A 277 8.92 2.93 0.18
N GLN A 278 8.10 3.61 0.97
CA GLN A 278 7.26 3.11 2.05
C GLN A 278 6.15 2.18 1.56
N HIS A 279 5.55 1.46 2.53
CA HIS A 279 4.41 0.56 2.32
C HIS A 279 3.44 0.61 3.50
N HIS A 280 2.18 0.31 3.23
CA HIS A 280 1.11 0.06 4.19
C HIS A 280 0.88 1.21 5.18
N LEU A 281 0.76 2.44 4.64
CA LEU A 281 0.32 3.58 5.43
C LEU A 281 -1.16 3.43 5.78
N HIS A 282 -1.48 3.56 7.06
CA HIS A 282 -2.86 3.60 7.53
C HIS A 282 -2.99 4.36 8.84
N MET A 283 -4.21 4.78 9.18
CA MET A 283 -4.53 5.31 10.49
C MET A 283 -4.86 4.15 11.44
N ILE A 284 -4.26 4.15 12.61
CA ILE A 284 -4.54 3.13 13.64
C ILE A 284 -6.00 3.28 14.08
N PRO A 285 -6.81 2.21 13.94
CA PRO A 285 -8.23 2.26 14.27
C PRO A 285 -8.51 2.60 15.73
N LYS A 286 -9.67 3.21 15.94
CA LYS A 286 -10.21 3.50 17.29
C LYS A 286 -10.28 2.23 18.14
N GLY A 287 -9.90 2.35 19.40
CA GLY A 287 -9.86 1.24 20.36
C GLY A 287 -8.55 0.45 20.38
N LEU A 288 -7.60 0.73 19.49
CA LEU A 288 -6.26 0.15 19.53
C LEU A 288 -5.25 1.10 20.18
N PRO A 289 -4.16 0.58 20.77
CA PRO A 289 -3.05 1.42 21.24
C PRO A 289 -2.51 2.30 20.10
N GLY A 290 -2.43 3.62 20.35
CA GLY A 290 -2.00 4.57 19.33
C GLY A 290 -3.11 5.04 18.39
N GLU A 291 -4.39 4.78 18.70
CA GLU A 291 -5.54 5.19 17.87
C GLU A 291 -5.42 6.63 17.33
N GLY A 292 -5.70 6.78 16.04
CA GLY A 292 -5.63 8.06 15.33
C GLY A 292 -4.23 8.50 14.91
N ASP A 293 -3.15 7.84 15.36
CA ASP A 293 -1.82 8.03 14.78
C ASP A 293 -1.73 7.29 13.44
N LEU A 294 -0.79 7.71 12.61
CA LEU A 294 -0.46 7.00 11.36
C LEU A 294 0.65 5.99 11.61
N LEU A 295 0.48 4.79 11.04
CA LEU A 295 1.48 3.73 11.06
C LEU A 295 1.95 3.47 9.62
N VAL A 296 3.27 3.33 9.42
CA VAL A 296 3.86 3.10 8.09
C VAL A 296 5.12 2.24 8.20
N PHE A 297 5.30 1.34 7.25
CA PHE A 297 6.58 0.65 7.05
C PHE A 297 7.45 1.49 6.11
N ASP A 298 8.46 2.15 6.63
CA ASP A 298 9.44 2.93 5.88
C ASP A 298 10.60 2.02 5.45
N ASN A 299 10.55 1.58 4.21
CA ASN A 299 11.50 0.60 3.67
C ASN A 299 12.94 1.12 3.66
N GLY A 300 13.15 2.42 3.41
CA GLY A 300 14.47 2.96 3.18
C GLY A 300 15.06 2.56 1.82
N GLY A 301 14.26 1.90 0.96
CA GLY A 301 14.64 1.58 -0.40
C GLY A 301 14.71 2.81 -1.30
N GLU A 302 14.93 2.61 -2.57
CA GLU A 302 14.99 3.71 -3.52
C GLU A 302 13.61 4.30 -3.76
N GLY A 303 13.50 5.63 -3.71
CA GLY A 303 12.27 6.36 -3.97
C GLY A 303 12.53 7.86 -4.11
N GLY A 304 11.52 8.56 -4.64
CA GLY A 304 11.54 10.01 -4.84
C GLY A 304 12.14 10.44 -6.17
N TYR A 305 11.62 11.57 -6.61
CA TYR A 305 12.14 12.38 -7.71
C TYR A 305 12.73 13.67 -7.12
N GLY A 306 13.45 14.45 -7.89
CA GLY A 306 13.78 15.80 -7.48
C GLY A 306 15.25 16.09 -7.27
N THR A 307 15.60 16.94 -6.31
CA THR A 307 16.94 17.46 -6.11
C THR A 307 17.93 16.33 -5.84
N PRO A 308 19.03 16.26 -6.60
CA PRO A 308 20.09 15.28 -6.36
C PRO A 308 20.64 15.38 -4.92
N ASN A 309 20.97 14.24 -4.33
CA ASN A 309 21.63 14.14 -3.05
C ASN A 309 22.86 13.23 -3.17
N PRO A 310 23.70 13.10 -2.13
CA PRO A 310 24.94 12.29 -2.22
C PRO A 310 24.70 10.82 -2.61
N GLY A 311 23.50 10.26 -2.34
CA GLY A 311 23.14 8.89 -2.70
C GLY A 311 22.54 8.77 -4.09
N ALA A 312 22.09 9.88 -4.72
CA ALA A 312 21.42 9.90 -6.00
C ALA A 312 21.72 11.19 -6.78
N LEU A 313 22.93 11.29 -7.31
CA LEU A 313 23.44 12.50 -7.96
C LEU A 313 22.67 12.95 -9.21
N THR A 314 21.89 12.06 -9.80
CA THR A 314 21.06 12.36 -10.98
C THR A 314 19.66 12.85 -10.65
N GLY A 315 19.24 12.77 -9.40
CA GLY A 315 17.89 13.09 -8.94
C GLY A 315 16.81 12.10 -9.42
N VAL A 316 17.18 10.98 -10.02
CA VAL A 316 16.20 9.98 -10.50
C VAL A 316 15.80 9.04 -9.37
N ASN A 317 16.74 8.49 -8.64
CA ASN A 317 16.51 7.76 -7.40
C ASN A 317 17.04 8.62 -6.25
N ASN A 318 16.20 9.51 -5.77
CA ASN A 318 16.65 10.65 -5.01
C ASN A 318 17.02 10.35 -3.57
N ALA A 319 16.36 9.37 -2.96
CA ALA A 319 16.59 9.01 -1.57
C ALA A 319 16.77 7.50 -1.42
N ARG A 320 17.65 7.14 -0.49
CA ARG A 320 17.94 5.74 -0.17
C ARG A 320 18.58 5.64 1.22
N ARG A 321 18.22 4.58 1.91
CA ARG A 321 18.79 4.20 3.20
C ARG A 321 19.07 2.69 3.19
N ASP A 322 19.97 2.19 4.02
CA ASP A 322 20.36 0.80 4.10
C ASP A 322 19.68 0.03 5.26
N TYR A 323 18.62 0.62 5.82
CA TYR A 323 17.79 0.01 6.84
C TYR A 323 16.33 0.46 6.72
N SER A 324 15.42 -0.35 7.22
CA SER A 324 14.01 -0.05 7.33
C SER A 324 13.62 0.47 8.71
N ARG A 325 12.48 1.13 8.80
CA ARG A 325 11.84 1.54 10.05
C ARG A 325 10.35 1.22 10.01
N VAL A 326 9.76 0.91 11.16
CA VAL A 326 8.32 1.05 11.35
C VAL A 326 8.10 2.32 12.16
N LEU A 327 7.27 3.21 11.65
CA LEU A 327 6.99 4.50 12.27
C LEU A 327 5.52 4.62 12.62
N GLN A 328 5.26 5.02 13.87
CA GLN A 328 3.99 5.55 14.31
C GLN A 328 4.17 7.04 14.61
N PHE A 329 3.33 7.90 14.05
CA PHE A 329 3.44 9.33 14.26
C PHE A 329 2.07 10.03 14.26
N ASN A 330 2.02 11.15 14.96
CA ASN A 330 0.84 12.00 15.03
C ASN A 330 0.63 12.73 13.68
N PRO A 331 -0.53 12.60 13.00
CA PRO A 331 -0.72 13.21 11.68
C PRO A 331 -0.83 14.75 11.69
N VAL A 332 -1.07 15.35 12.84
CA VAL A 332 -1.21 16.82 12.98
C VAL A 332 0.14 17.47 13.29
N THR A 333 0.89 16.91 14.24
CA THR A 333 2.18 17.47 14.67
C THR A 333 3.38 16.87 13.95
N LEU A 334 3.23 15.73 13.31
CA LEU A 334 4.28 14.88 12.72
C LEU A 334 5.30 14.37 13.73
N GLU A 335 5.01 14.42 15.03
CA GLU A 335 5.88 13.84 16.06
C GLU A 335 5.80 12.32 16.02
N ILE A 336 6.97 11.67 16.06
CA ILE A 336 7.07 10.20 16.17
C ILE A 336 6.65 9.82 17.58
N THR A 337 5.58 9.04 17.70
CA THR A 337 5.03 8.56 18.98
C THR A 337 5.57 7.17 19.32
N TRP A 338 5.93 6.38 18.31
CA TRP A 338 6.60 5.10 18.46
C TRP A 338 7.37 4.75 17.19
N GLN A 339 8.43 3.97 17.32
CA GLN A 339 9.16 3.43 16.19
C GLN A 339 9.78 2.07 16.50
N TYR A 340 10.07 1.31 15.45
CA TYR A 340 10.91 0.12 15.49
C TYR A 340 11.96 0.23 14.40
N THR A 341 13.22 0.24 14.80
CA THR A 341 14.39 0.43 13.93
C THR A 341 15.39 -0.69 14.17
N PRO A 342 16.51 -0.74 13.44
CA PRO A 342 17.59 -1.66 13.79
C PRO A 342 18.05 -1.59 15.25
N LEU A 343 17.96 -0.43 15.90
CA LEU A 343 18.37 -0.26 17.31
C LEU A 343 17.42 -1.01 18.26
N GLU A 344 16.11 -0.86 18.09
CA GLU A 344 15.10 -1.60 18.87
C GLU A 344 15.17 -3.10 18.58
N ALA A 345 15.61 -3.49 17.37
CA ALA A 345 15.91 -4.87 17.00
C ALA A 345 17.23 -5.40 17.62
N GLY A 346 17.96 -4.59 18.39
CA GLY A 346 19.24 -4.95 19.00
C GLY A 346 20.43 -4.94 18.03
N ASN A 347 20.31 -4.28 16.88
CA ASN A 347 21.37 -4.18 15.88
C ASN A 347 22.09 -2.84 15.96
N LEU A 348 23.40 -2.84 15.68
CA LEU A 348 24.19 -1.61 15.59
C LEU A 348 24.08 -1.01 14.19
N LEU A 349 23.75 0.28 14.10
CA LEU A 349 23.56 0.96 12.81
C LEU A 349 24.78 0.90 11.88
N PHE A 350 25.99 0.90 12.43
CA PHE A 350 27.22 0.90 11.63
C PHE A 350 27.60 -0.47 11.06
N THR A 351 27.16 -1.57 11.67
CA THR A 351 27.60 -2.91 11.30
C THR A 351 26.45 -3.83 10.93
N ASP A 352 25.27 -3.58 11.47
CA ASP A 352 24.14 -4.53 11.45
C ASP A 352 22.83 -3.92 10.93
N ALA A 353 22.83 -2.67 10.45
CA ALA A 353 21.63 -1.96 10.01
C ALA A 353 20.84 -2.77 8.97
N SER A 354 21.55 -3.39 8.04
CA SER A 354 20.96 -4.22 6.98
C SER A 354 20.30 -5.52 7.47
N LYS A 355 20.41 -5.89 8.72
CA LYS A 355 19.69 -7.02 9.30
C LYS A 355 18.20 -6.73 9.46
N PHE A 356 17.82 -5.45 9.61
CA PHE A 356 16.44 -4.99 9.56
C PHE A 356 16.25 -4.11 8.33
N TYR A 357 16.26 -4.74 7.15
CA TYR A 357 16.13 -4.05 5.88
C TYR A 357 15.32 -4.85 4.88
N SER A 358 14.28 -4.23 4.35
CA SER A 358 13.52 -4.66 3.20
C SER A 358 13.39 -3.49 2.24
N SER A 359 14.08 -3.53 1.12
CA SER A 359 14.11 -2.42 0.14
C SER A 359 12.76 -2.18 -0.55
N TYR A 360 11.86 -3.15 -0.51
CA TYR A 360 10.52 -3.12 -1.12
C TYR A 360 9.64 -4.18 -0.47
N ILE A 361 8.32 -4.07 -0.67
CA ILE A 361 7.30 -4.93 -0.04
C ILE A 361 7.38 -4.74 1.48
N SER A 362 6.52 -5.23 2.23
CA SER A 362 6.39 -5.25 3.70
C SER A 362 5.08 -4.61 4.14
N SER A 363 4.80 -4.73 5.42
CA SER A 363 3.60 -4.18 6.06
C SER A 363 3.90 -3.91 7.53
N ALA A 364 3.23 -2.96 8.12
CA ALA A 364 3.29 -2.66 9.55
C ALA A 364 1.90 -2.79 10.19
#